data_702f2d67e2e97058daa62a0688d5eb54
#
_entry.id   702f2d67e2e97058daa62a0688d5eb54
#
_cell.length_a   1.000
_cell.length_b   1.000
_cell.length_c   1.000
_cell.angle_alpha   90.00
_cell.angle_beta   90.00
_cell.angle_gamma   90.00
#
_symmetry.space_group_name_H-M   'P 1'
#
loop_
_entity.id
_entity.type
_entity.pdbx_description
1 polymer ?
#
loop_
_entity_poly.entity_id
_entity_poly.type
_entity_poly.pdbx_seq_one_letter_code
_entity_poly.pdbx_strand_id
1 'polypeptide(L)'
;MSTFMANKANIERKWYVVDAAGKPLGKTAVVVADLLRGKGKVTYTPHADCGDNVIVINAGKAVLTGNKLEQKYYRTHSGWIGGLKETKYRILMQDKPELAMRVAVRGMMPRNIVTKDSLKRLHIYAGEQHDHAAQKPELVK
;
A
#
# COMPACT_ATOMS: atom_id res chain seq x y z
N MET A 1 -4.88 -15.16 35.02
CA MET A 1 -4.55 -15.23 33.60
C MET A 1 -4.62 -13.82 33.00
N SER A 2 -3.57 -13.35 32.36
CA SER A 2 -3.59 -12.09 31.62
C SER A 2 -3.70 -12.38 30.13
N THR A 3 -4.60 -11.71 29.42
CA THR A 3 -4.68 -11.75 27.97
C THR A 3 -3.64 -10.82 27.36
N PHE A 4 -3.11 -11.16 26.17
CA PHE A 4 -2.19 -10.29 25.44
C PHE A 4 -2.92 -9.01 24.99
N MET A 5 -2.35 -7.86 25.32
CA MET A 5 -2.81 -6.57 24.81
C MET A 5 -1.69 -5.92 24.00
N ALA A 6 -1.97 -5.62 22.73
CA ALA A 6 -1.00 -4.99 21.84
C ALA A 6 -0.74 -3.54 22.27
N ASN A 7 0.52 -3.23 22.57
CA ASN A 7 1.02 -1.90 22.91
C ASN A 7 2.24 -1.56 22.05
N LYS A 8 2.57 -0.30 21.92
CA LYS A 8 3.75 0.14 21.16
C LYS A 8 5.06 -0.54 21.60
N ALA A 9 5.14 -0.94 22.87
CA ALA A 9 6.33 -1.57 23.44
C ALA A 9 6.46 -3.07 23.14
N ASN A 10 5.36 -3.77 22.86
CA ASN A 10 5.34 -5.22 22.68
C ASN A 10 5.00 -5.66 21.24
N ILE A 11 4.87 -4.71 20.32
CA ILE A 11 4.63 -5.01 18.90
C ILE A 11 5.96 -5.13 18.17
N GLU A 12 6.26 -6.31 17.67
CA GLU A 12 7.39 -6.55 16.78
C GLU A 12 6.99 -6.25 15.35
N ARG A 13 7.81 -5.46 14.64
CA ARG A 13 7.60 -5.08 13.24
C ARG A 13 8.68 -5.67 12.37
N LYS A 14 8.25 -6.37 11.33
CA LYS A 14 9.13 -6.89 10.28
C LYS A 14 9.09 -6.00 9.05
N TRP A 15 10.04 -6.23 8.17
CA TRP A 15 10.11 -5.58 6.87
C TRP A 15 9.86 -6.58 5.76
N TYR A 16 8.96 -6.26 4.86
CA TYR A 16 8.60 -7.10 3.72
C TYR A 16 8.78 -6.35 2.42
N VAL A 17 9.26 -7.06 1.39
CA VAL A 17 9.26 -6.58 0.01
C VAL A 17 8.20 -7.33 -0.77
N VAL A 18 7.39 -6.60 -1.51
CA VAL A 18 6.38 -7.13 -2.42
C VAL A 18 6.73 -6.68 -3.83
N ASP A 19 6.95 -7.63 -4.74
CA ASP A 19 7.20 -7.33 -6.14
C ASP A 19 5.87 -7.25 -6.91
N ALA A 20 5.63 -6.10 -7.54
CA ALA A 20 4.44 -5.82 -8.34
C ALA A 20 4.60 -6.14 -9.83
N ALA A 21 5.81 -6.52 -10.29
CA ALA A 21 6.07 -6.77 -11.70
C ALA A 21 5.17 -7.86 -12.28
N GLY A 22 4.44 -7.55 -13.34
CA GLY A 22 3.54 -8.48 -14.03
C GLY A 22 2.30 -8.92 -13.23
N LYS A 23 2.15 -8.44 -12.00
CA LYS A 23 0.99 -8.76 -11.16
C LYS A 23 -0.10 -7.71 -11.30
N PRO A 24 -1.38 -8.08 -11.19
CA PRO A 24 -2.48 -7.11 -11.16
C PRO A 24 -2.34 -6.15 -9.98
N LEU A 25 -2.46 -4.86 -10.25
CA LEU A 25 -2.35 -3.79 -9.24
C LEU A 25 -3.21 -4.07 -8.00
N GLY A 26 -4.46 -4.49 -8.22
CA GLY A 26 -5.41 -4.75 -7.13
C GLY A 26 -5.00 -5.94 -6.25
N LYS A 27 -4.53 -7.04 -6.85
CA LYS A 27 -4.07 -8.21 -6.07
C LYS A 27 -2.84 -7.88 -5.23
N THR A 28 -1.88 -7.16 -5.81
CA THR A 28 -0.71 -6.68 -5.06
C THR A 28 -1.13 -5.77 -3.91
N ALA A 29 -2.06 -4.86 -4.15
CA ALA A 29 -2.56 -3.94 -3.13
C ALA A 29 -3.27 -4.66 -1.95
N VAL A 30 -3.95 -5.79 -2.19
CA VAL A 30 -4.55 -6.62 -1.12
C VAL A 30 -3.47 -7.17 -0.19
N VAL A 31 -2.44 -7.79 -0.76
CA VAL A 31 -1.33 -8.36 0.02
C VAL A 31 -0.64 -7.29 0.85
N VAL A 32 -0.36 -6.14 0.25
CA VAL A 32 0.25 -4.98 0.93
C VAL A 32 -0.64 -4.47 2.07
N ALA A 33 -1.94 -4.35 1.84
CA ALA A 33 -2.89 -3.89 2.86
C ALA A 33 -2.98 -4.85 4.05
N ASP A 34 -2.99 -6.16 3.81
CA ASP A 34 -3.03 -7.17 4.86
C ASP A 34 -1.75 -7.16 5.73
N LEU A 35 -0.58 -6.98 5.11
CA LEU A 35 0.69 -6.83 5.83
C LEU A 35 0.75 -5.53 6.65
N LEU A 36 0.31 -4.41 6.09
CA LEU A 36 0.26 -3.12 6.79
C LEU A 36 -0.69 -3.12 7.99
N ARG A 37 -1.78 -3.87 7.91
CA ARG A 37 -2.71 -4.06 9.04
C ARG A 37 -2.21 -5.06 10.05
N GLY A 38 -1.30 -5.95 9.67
CA GLY A 38 -0.87 -7.08 10.49
C GLY A 38 -1.94 -8.17 10.63
N LYS A 39 -2.81 -8.32 9.64
CA LYS A 39 -3.96 -9.24 9.68
C LYS A 39 -3.55 -10.72 9.79
N GLY A 40 -2.38 -11.07 9.30
CA GLY A 40 -1.81 -12.43 9.41
C GLY A 40 -1.13 -12.72 10.75
N LYS A 41 -1.02 -11.75 11.66
CA LYS A 41 -0.38 -11.94 12.97
C LYS A 41 -1.35 -12.52 14.00
N VAL A 42 -0.87 -13.43 14.82
CA VAL A 42 -1.64 -13.97 15.98
C VAL A 42 -1.99 -12.85 16.96
N THR A 43 -1.12 -11.86 17.08
CA THR A 43 -1.28 -10.70 17.98
C THR A 43 -2.13 -9.56 17.39
N TYR A 44 -2.78 -9.79 16.26
CA TYR A 44 -3.61 -8.77 15.62
C TYR A 44 -4.75 -8.30 16.52
N THR A 45 -4.85 -7.00 16.72
CA THR A 45 -5.93 -6.33 17.44
C THR A 45 -6.44 -5.12 16.63
N PRO A 46 -7.76 -4.99 16.42
CA PRO A 46 -8.31 -3.92 15.56
C PRO A 46 -8.07 -2.49 16.06
N HIS A 47 -7.93 -2.31 17.37
CA HIS A 47 -7.74 -0.99 17.99
C HIS A 47 -6.30 -0.50 18.00
N ALA A 48 -5.35 -1.39 17.79
CA ALA A 48 -3.91 -1.09 17.80
C ALA A 48 -3.28 -1.27 16.42
N ASP A 49 -2.24 -0.51 16.14
CA ASP A 49 -1.47 -0.64 14.91
C ASP A 49 -0.43 -1.74 15.02
N CYS A 50 -0.81 -2.95 14.66
CA CYS A 50 0.01 -4.17 14.76
C CYS A 50 0.77 -4.51 13.47
N GLY A 51 0.65 -3.72 12.42
CA GLY A 51 1.19 -4.02 11.08
C GLY A 51 2.69 -3.89 10.96
N ASP A 52 3.20 -4.35 9.82
CA ASP A 52 4.60 -4.37 9.46
C ASP A 52 4.97 -3.23 8.51
N ASN A 53 6.26 -3.08 8.22
CA ASN A 53 6.75 -2.18 7.20
C ASN A 53 6.73 -2.90 5.85
N VAL A 54 6.22 -2.25 4.82
CA VAL A 54 6.09 -2.86 3.49
C VAL A 54 6.74 -1.98 2.43
N ILE A 55 7.57 -2.62 1.63
CA ILE A 55 8.23 -2.03 0.47
C ILE A 55 7.60 -2.66 -0.77
N VAL A 56 7.08 -1.86 -1.67
CA VAL A 56 6.58 -2.30 -2.98
C VAL A 56 7.59 -1.87 -4.03
N ILE A 57 8.09 -2.82 -4.79
CA ILE A 57 9.02 -2.59 -5.90
C ILE A 57 8.32 -2.82 -7.24
N ASN A 58 8.88 -2.28 -8.31
CA ASN A 58 8.37 -2.42 -9.67
C ASN A 58 6.92 -1.94 -9.86
N ALA A 59 6.48 -0.92 -9.11
CA ALA A 59 5.12 -0.40 -9.24
C ALA A 59 4.78 0.06 -10.67
N GLY A 60 5.76 0.52 -11.44
CA GLY A 60 5.60 0.89 -12.85
C GLY A 60 5.30 -0.28 -13.79
N LYS A 61 5.68 -1.51 -13.38
CA LYS A 61 5.44 -2.74 -14.14
C LYS A 61 4.17 -3.49 -13.70
N ALA A 62 3.40 -2.92 -12.78
CA ALA A 62 2.11 -3.49 -12.36
C ALA A 62 1.08 -3.45 -13.50
N VAL A 63 0.28 -4.50 -13.62
CA VAL A 63 -0.68 -4.67 -14.72
C VAL A 63 -2.06 -4.18 -14.29
N LEU A 64 -2.72 -3.45 -15.17
CA LEU A 64 -4.15 -3.13 -15.08
C LEU A 64 -4.91 -3.99 -16.09
N THR A 65 -5.81 -4.83 -15.60
CA THR A 65 -6.59 -5.76 -16.43
C THR A 65 -7.71 -5.08 -17.18
N GLY A 66 -8.08 -5.62 -18.35
CA GLY A 66 -9.14 -5.08 -19.20
C GLY A 66 -8.79 -3.70 -19.76
N ASN A 67 -9.79 -2.86 -19.95
CA ASN A 67 -9.62 -1.52 -20.54
C ASN A 67 -9.45 -0.39 -19.51
N LYS A 68 -8.93 -0.71 -18.31
CA LYS A 68 -8.78 0.25 -17.22
C LYS A 68 -7.81 1.38 -17.52
N LEU A 69 -6.80 1.13 -18.33
CA LEU A 69 -5.84 2.18 -18.73
C LEU A 69 -6.53 3.35 -19.41
N GLU A 70 -7.56 3.10 -20.21
CA GLU A 70 -8.30 4.14 -20.95
C GLU A 70 -9.55 4.62 -20.23
N GLN A 71 -10.23 3.74 -19.48
CA GLN A 71 -11.54 4.03 -18.89
C GLN A 71 -11.47 4.47 -17.43
N LYS A 72 -10.41 4.10 -16.70
CA LYS A 72 -10.27 4.46 -15.30
C LYS A 72 -9.60 5.82 -15.14
N TYR A 73 -10.17 6.67 -14.27
CA TYR A 73 -9.66 8.00 -13.97
C TYR A 73 -9.27 8.12 -12.50
N TYR A 74 -8.15 8.78 -12.26
CA TYR A 74 -7.80 9.32 -10.96
C TYR A 74 -8.40 10.72 -10.85
N ARG A 75 -9.33 10.91 -9.93
CA ARG A 75 -10.08 12.15 -9.75
C ARG A 75 -9.68 12.84 -8.47
N THR A 76 -9.46 14.14 -8.55
CA THR A 76 -9.26 15.03 -7.42
C THR A 76 -10.13 16.26 -7.57
N HIS A 77 -10.54 16.86 -6.45
CA HIS A 77 -11.34 18.07 -6.44
C HIS A 77 -10.72 19.08 -5.47
N SER A 78 -10.57 20.34 -5.91
CA SER A 78 -9.98 21.40 -5.09
C SER A 78 -10.93 21.96 -4.00
N GLY A 79 -12.21 21.59 -4.05
CA GLY A 79 -13.26 22.17 -3.19
C GLY A 79 -13.86 23.48 -3.73
N TRP A 80 -13.39 23.96 -4.88
CA TRP A 80 -13.90 25.15 -5.56
C TRP A 80 -14.78 24.78 -6.76
N ILE A 81 -15.66 25.68 -7.18
CA ILE A 81 -16.51 25.46 -8.36
C ILE A 81 -15.63 25.21 -9.59
N GLY A 82 -15.91 24.12 -10.34
CA GLY A 82 -15.13 23.74 -11.51
C GLY A 82 -13.74 23.12 -11.20
N GLY A 83 -13.48 22.80 -9.93
CA GLY A 83 -12.17 22.29 -9.47
C GLY A 83 -11.94 20.78 -9.65
N LEU A 84 -12.79 20.07 -10.40
CA LEU A 84 -12.58 18.64 -10.69
C LEU A 84 -11.41 18.46 -11.66
N LYS A 85 -10.43 17.64 -11.25
CA LYS A 85 -9.30 17.22 -12.10
C LYS A 85 -9.37 15.72 -12.32
N GLU A 86 -9.25 15.31 -13.56
CA GLU A 86 -9.28 13.90 -13.97
C GLU A 86 -8.01 13.55 -14.74
N THR A 87 -7.36 12.46 -14.34
CA THR A 87 -6.19 11.92 -15.03
C THR A 87 -6.47 10.47 -15.40
N LYS A 88 -6.32 10.12 -16.67
CA LYS A 88 -6.43 8.72 -17.12
C LYS A 88 -5.35 7.87 -16.46
N TYR A 89 -5.69 6.63 -16.11
CA TYR A 89 -4.73 5.71 -15.50
C TYR A 89 -3.55 5.39 -16.41
N ARG A 90 -3.70 5.43 -17.73
CA ARG A 90 -2.59 5.32 -18.68
C ARG A 90 -1.49 6.34 -18.38
N ILE A 91 -1.86 7.62 -18.23
CA ILE A 91 -0.92 8.70 -17.93
C ILE A 91 -0.39 8.56 -16.51
N LEU A 92 -1.26 8.24 -15.54
CA LEU A 92 -0.88 8.08 -14.15
C LEU A 92 0.16 6.98 -13.94
N MET A 93 0.02 5.84 -14.63
CA MET A 93 0.97 4.73 -14.56
C MET A 93 2.32 5.04 -15.22
N GLN A 94 2.35 5.95 -16.20
CA GLN A 94 3.60 6.42 -16.82
C GLN A 94 4.32 7.41 -15.93
N ASP A 95 3.60 8.41 -15.41
CA ASP A 95 4.20 9.53 -14.68
C ASP A 95 4.40 9.24 -13.19
N LYS A 96 3.39 8.63 -12.54
CA LYS A 96 3.36 8.43 -11.08
C LYS A 96 2.74 7.08 -10.71
N PRO A 97 3.38 5.95 -11.04
CA PRO A 97 2.86 4.61 -10.72
C PRO A 97 2.78 4.38 -9.20
N GLU A 98 3.65 5.02 -8.44
CA GLU A 98 3.63 4.97 -6.97
C GLU A 98 2.34 5.52 -6.38
N LEU A 99 1.81 6.60 -6.96
CA LEU A 99 0.54 7.17 -6.54
C LEU A 99 -0.62 6.22 -6.84
N ALA A 100 -0.63 5.57 -8.01
CA ALA A 100 -1.65 4.59 -8.37
C ALA A 100 -1.69 3.42 -7.38
N MET A 101 -0.54 2.87 -7.02
CA MET A 101 -0.43 1.80 -6.02
C MET A 101 -0.87 2.28 -4.63
N ARG A 102 -0.43 3.46 -4.20
CA ARG A 102 -0.80 4.05 -2.90
C ARG A 102 -2.31 4.26 -2.77
N VAL A 103 -2.96 4.76 -3.80
CA VAL A 103 -4.42 4.95 -3.84
C VAL A 103 -5.14 3.60 -3.75
N ALA A 104 -4.65 2.58 -4.46
CA ALA A 104 -5.21 1.23 -4.40
C ALA A 104 -5.11 0.62 -2.99
N VAL A 105 -3.94 0.69 -2.35
CA VAL A 105 -3.73 0.19 -0.99
C VAL A 105 -4.59 0.95 0.02
N ARG A 106 -4.62 2.28 -0.06
CA ARG A 106 -5.45 3.10 0.83
C ARG A 106 -6.93 2.77 0.71
N GLY A 107 -7.42 2.50 -0.51
CA GLY A 107 -8.81 2.11 -0.74
C GLY A 107 -9.19 0.75 -0.16
N MET A 108 -8.22 -0.12 0.06
CA MET A 108 -8.41 -1.46 0.65
C MET A 108 -8.25 -1.49 2.18
N MET A 109 -7.88 -0.38 2.78
CA MET A 109 -7.73 -0.26 4.23
C MET A 109 -8.93 0.47 4.84
N PRO A 110 -9.29 0.19 6.12
CA PRO A 110 -10.37 0.89 6.79
C PRO A 110 -10.06 2.38 6.94
N ARG A 111 -11.09 3.22 6.88
CA ARG A 111 -10.94 4.69 7.00
C ARG A 111 -10.94 5.10 8.47
N ASN A 112 -9.81 4.95 9.13
CA ASN A 112 -9.63 5.32 10.54
C ASN A 112 -8.25 5.96 10.79
N ILE A 113 -8.02 6.40 12.03
CA ILE A 113 -6.74 7.00 12.46
C ILE A 113 -5.60 5.99 12.39
N VAL A 114 -5.85 4.73 12.77
CA VAL A 114 -4.84 3.66 12.74
C VAL A 114 -4.30 3.45 11.33
N THR A 115 -5.15 3.50 10.31
CA THR A 115 -4.73 3.40 8.91
C THR A 115 -3.81 4.54 8.48
N LYS A 116 -4.03 5.76 8.98
CA LYS A 116 -3.12 6.88 8.66
C LYS A 116 -1.70 6.63 9.13
N ASP A 117 -1.55 6.02 10.30
CA ASP A 117 -0.24 5.65 10.83
C ASP A 117 0.35 4.43 10.11
N SER A 118 -0.48 3.45 9.76
CA SER A 118 -0.06 2.29 8.97
C SER A 118 0.47 2.69 7.59
N LEU A 119 -0.17 3.64 6.91
CA LEU A 119 0.27 4.12 5.59
C LEU A 119 1.63 4.85 5.61
N LYS A 120 2.10 5.32 6.76
CA LYS A 120 3.46 5.89 6.90
C LYS A 120 4.56 4.83 6.75
N ARG A 121 4.23 3.54 6.96
CA ARG A 121 5.14 2.41 6.81
C ARG A 121 5.11 1.78 5.41
N LEU A 122 4.37 2.38 4.49
CA LEU A 122 4.31 1.95 3.10
C LEU A 122 5.31 2.76 2.27
N HIS A 123 6.29 2.05 1.71
CA HIS A 123 7.29 2.58 0.79
C HIS A 123 7.05 1.99 -0.60
N ILE A 124 6.90 2.82 -1.61
CA ILE A 124 6.59 2.37 -2.98
C ILE A 124 7.65 2.93 -3.92
N TYR A 125 8.19 2.07 -4.74
CA TYR A 125 9.20 2.40 -5.74
C TYR A 125 8.73 1.98 -7.13
N ALA A 126 8.91 2.85 -8.10
CA ALA A 126 8.56 2.58 -9.50
C ALA A 126 9.45 1.49 -10.11
N GLY A 127 10.71 1.46 -9.74
CA GLY A 127 11.71 0.48 -10.17
C GLY A 127 11.98 -0.64 -9.16
N GLU A 128 13.06 -1.35 -9.37
CA GLU A 128 13.48 -2.49 -8.54
C GLU A 128 14.32 -2.05 -7.32
N GLN A 129 15.03 -0.94 -7.43
CA GLN A 129 15.91 -0.44 -6.36
C GLN A 129 15.14 0.24 -5.27
N HIS A 130 15.54 -0.02 -4.02
CA HIS A 130 14.98 0.63 -2.82
C HIS A 130 16.10 0.96 -1.80
N ASP A 131 15.86 1.92 -0.94
CA ASP A 131 16.86 2.44 0.00
C ASP A 131 16.90 1.70 1.36
N HIS A 132 16.15 0.60 1.49
CA HIS A 132 15.94 -0.11 2.77
C HIS A 132 16.71 -1.46 2.86
N ALA A 133 17.88 -1.56 2.24
CA ALA A 133 18.69 -2.78 2.28
C ALA A 133 19.20 -3.10 3.72
N ALA A 134 19.47 -2.08 4.51
CA ALA A 134 19.96 -2.24 5.89
C ALA A 134 18.96 -2.95 6.81
N GLN A 135 17.67 -2.84 6.54
CA GLN A 135 16.59 -3.48 7.31
C GLN A 135 16.40 -4.97 6.98
N LYS A 136 17.12 -5.49 5.99
CA LYS A 136 17.06 -6.90 5.54
C LYS A 136 15.61 -7.38 5.33
N PRO A 137 14.85 -6.73 4.42
CA PRO A 137 13.46 -7.07 4.23
C PRO A 137 13.27 -8.47 3.63
N GLU A 138 12.22 -9.18 4.07
CA GLU A 138 11.86 -10.50 3.55
C GLU A 138 11.00 -10.35 2.29
N LEU A 139 11.33 -11.12 1.23
CA LEU A 139 10.54 -11.14 -0.01
C LEU A 139 9.25 -11.95 0.21
N VAL A 140 8.12 -11.34 -0.06
CA VAL A 140 6.82 -12.00 -0.06
C VAL A 140 6.57 -12.62 -1.44
N LYS A 141 6.35 -13.93 -1.46
CA LYS A 141 6.07 -14.70 -2.69
C LYS A 141 4.62 -14.57 -3.15
#